data_f4ad4d86d113e915282197b21c6d423c
#
_entry.id   f4ad4d86d113e915282197b21c6d423c
#
_cell.length_a   1.000
_cell.length_b   1.000
_cell.length_c   1.000
_cell.angle_alpha   90.00
_cell.angle_beta   90.00
_cell.angle_gamma   90.00
#
_symmetry.space_group_name_H-M   'P 1'
#
loop_
_entity.id
_entity.type
_entity.pdbx_description
1 polymer ?
#
loop_
_entity_poly.entity_id
_entity_poly.type
_entity_poly.pdbx_seq_one_letter_code
_entity_poly.pdbx_strand_id
1 'polypeptide(L)'
;MKLSQVFRSVLGRGAVVGVVTLGVVAVTTPAADAAGTKSLPLPPEARSGAASWAYPDHDPSNSRLATGSPISAANLDRLRTAWTVDASGGLPTSPIVVGHSVFVEDQVGEVFDIDLTTGHVAWKSPSNGYSVGPEGVAVGWGKVFGVTPTSLFALDEKTGKLVWSTRLTRSATDGIDVQPQVVGHEVIASTVPVSIKGIYIGGDRGFVDAVDENTGTLLWGFDTVASPTLWGNPTVNSGGGSWYPPSFSPQSGLLYVGIANPAPFVGTAQYPNGSSRPGPNLFTDSTVALQIGSGKLVWYHQATPHDLFDRDFVHTMIVRVPAAGGRPARTVVVGTGKSGVVIGMDPKTGTQLWRTPVGIHKNDSMTQLSGPTEILPGTFGGVLTPPASAHGTVFVATLNAPDTLYPNQTEYFGGKTGTMRGEVVALDARTGRTEWDTRIPGDPTGGVTLVNNVVLTATLQGAVLGLSMATGKILWKMQAPGGIDGWMSVSGRTVVVPVGYAKPPTIWALRLPSARTGATASKR
;
A
#
# COMPACT_ATOMS: atom_id res chain seq x y z
N MET A 1 41.90 -17.28 -54.74
CA MET A 1 41.81 -16.53 -56.01
C MET A 1 40.97 -15.30 -55.72
N LYS A 2 41.55 -14.10 -55.50
CA LYS A 2 41.89 -13.00 -56.44
C LYS A 2 40.70 -12.68 -57.30
N LEU A 3 40.14 -11.46 -57.41
CA LEU A 3 40.65 -10.07 -57.51
C LEU A 3 39.46 -9.14 -57.24
N SER A 4 39.50 -8.08 -56.49
CA SER A 4 40.14 -6.72 -56.63
C SER A 4 39.53 -5.78 -57.65
N GLN A 5 39.17 -4.59 -57.12
CA GLN A 5 39.29 -3.22 -57.68
C GLN A 5 38.44 -2.85 -58.92
N VAL A 6 37.95 -1.66 -59.12
CA VAL A 6 38.41 -0.27 -59.03
C VAL A 6 37.20 0.60 -59.47
N PHE A 7 36.85 1.77 -58.95
CA PHE A 7 37.22 3.07 -59.43
C PHE A 7 36.60 4.23 -58.64
N ARG A 8 37.38 5.27 -58.54
CA ARG A 8 37.20 6.53 -57.83
C ARG A 8 36.45 7.59 -58.66
N SER A 9 35.98 8.57 -57.83
CA SER A 9 35.84 10.02 -58.09
C SER A 9 34.54 10.50 -58.76
N VAL A 10 33.89 11.54 -58.23
CA VAL A 10 34.21 12.95 -58.36
C VAL A 10 33.42 13.79 -57.35
N LEU A 11 34.05 14.83 -56.87
CA LEU A 11 33.61 15.89 -55.97
C LEU A 11 32.32 16.63 -56.37
N GLY A 12 31.49 17.00 -55.37
CA GLY A 12 30.47 18.04 -55.54
C GLY A 12 29.93 18.51 -54.19
N ARG A 13 30.23 19.73 -53.81
CA ARG A 13 29.89 20.47 -52.61
C ARG A 13 28.41 20.68 -52.42
N GLY A 14 27.92 20.64 -51.17
CA GLY A 14 26.62 21.20 -50.79
C GLY A 14 26.19 20.76 -49.40
N ALA A 15 26.70 21.41 -48.35
CA ALA A 15 26.18 21.25 -47.01
C ALA A 15 24.83 21.97 -46.91
N VAL A 16 23.74 21.21 -46.71
CA VAL A 16 22.46 21.74 -46.25
C VAL A 16 22.21 21.13 -44.88
N VAL A 17 22.39 21.96 -43.86
CA VAL A 17 21.95 21.67 -42.49
C VAL A 17 20.45 21.80 -42.46
N GLY A 18 19.76 20.70 -42.54
CA GLY A 18 18.31 20.64 -42.33
C GLY A 18 18.04 20.61 -40.81
N VAL A 19 17.65 21.76 -40.26
CA VAL A 19 17.07 21.82 -38.90
C VAL A 19 15.68 21.19 -38.99
N VAL A 20 15.53 19.98 -38.46
CA VAL A 20 14.22 19.36 -38.24
C VAL A 20 13.64 19.98 -36.98
N THR A 21 12.82 21.01 -37.18
CA THR A 21 11.91 21.52 -36.15
C THR A 21 10.81 20.49 -35.96
N LEU A 22 10.86 19.72 -34.88
CA LEU A 22 9.72 18.93 -34.37
C LEU A 22 8.63 19.94 -33.94
N GLY A 23 7.65 20.12 -34.80
CA GLY A 23 6.44 20.86 -34.48
C GLY A 23 5.63 20.09 -33.46
N VAL A 24 5.62 20.58 -32.21
CA VAL A 24 4.65 20.17 -31.22
C VAL A 24 3.29 20.67 -31.68
N VAL A 25 2.48 19.78 -32.24
CA VAL A 25 1.06 20.05 -32.47
C VAL A 25 0.38 20.03 -31.09
N ALA A 26 0.21 21.20 -30.50
CA ALA A 26 -0.67 21.38 -29.36
C ALA A 26 -2.11 21.18 -29.86
N VAL A 27 -2.66 20.00 -29.60
CA VAL A 27 -4.10 19.76 -29.70
C VAL A 27 -4.74 20.48 -28.52
N THR A 28 -5.21 21.69 -28.75
CA THR A 28 -6.07 22.41 -27.83
C THR A 28 -7.44 21.73 -27.84
N THR A 29 -7.66 20.80 -26.91
CA THR A 29 -9.03 20.40 -26.56
C THR A 29 -9.70 21.61 -25.91
N PRO A 30 -10.94 21.96 -26.28
CA PRO A 30 -11.67 23.02 -25.60
C PRO A 30 -11.80 22.61 -24.12
N ALA A 31 -11.50 23.56 -23.22
CA ALA A 31 -11.75 23.41 -21.81
C ALA A 31 -13.24 23.09 -21.63
N ALA A 32 -13.55 21.86 -21.23
CA ALA A 32 -14.89 21.54 -20.78
C ALA A 32 -15.16 22.42 -19.55
N ASP A 33 -16.22 23.17 -19.61
CA ASP A 33 -16.71 24.01 -18.52
C ASP A 33 -16.65 23.23 -17.21
N ALA A 34 -16.01 23.82 -16.20
CA ALA A 34 -16.01 23.34 -14.83
C ALA A 34 -17.43 23.49 -14.25
N ALA A 35 -18.36 22.64 -14.69
CA ALA A 35 -19.56 22.35 -13.93
C ALA A 35 -19.05 21.86 -12.57
N GLY A 36 -19.40 22.55 -11.49
CA GLY A 36 -18.92 22.29 -10.15
C GLY A 36 -19.03 20.80 -9.82
N THR A 37 -17.90 20.12 -9.79
CA THR A 37 -17.82 18.68 -9.50
C THR A 37 -18.37 18.50 -8.10
N LYS A 38 -19.59 17.94 -7.98
CA LYS A 38 -20.11 17.51 -6.66
C LYS A 38 -19.07 16.54 -6.10
N SER A 39 -18.59 16.85 -4.90
CA SER A 39 -17.72 15.91 -4.16
C SER A 39 -18.39 14.54 -4.10
N LEU A 40 -17.60 13.48 -4.25
CA LEU A 40 -18.11 12.12 -4.15
C LEU A 40 -18.83 11.90 -2.81
N PRO A 41 -19.95 11.17 -2.79
CA PRO A 41 -20.58 10.80 -1.55
C PRO A 41 -19.66 9.92 -0.72
N LEU A 42 -19.59 10.17 0.57
CA LEU A 42 -18.91 9.30 1.52
C LEU A 42 -19.98 8.45 2.24
N PRO A 43 -19.68 7.17 2.53
CA PRO A 43 -20.59 6.30 3.27
C PRO A 43 -20.88 6.89 4.67
N PRO A 44 -22.06 6.62 5.24
CA PRO A 44 -22.42 7.11 6.57
C PRO A 44 -21.40 6.75 7.65
N GLU A 45 -20.81 5.56 7.58
CA GLU A 45 -19.80 5.01 8.49
C GLU A 45 -18.56 5.90 8.54
N ALA A 46 -18.15 6.46 7.41
CA ALA A 46 -17.04 7.41 7.31
C ALA A 46 -17.32 8.78 7.93
N ARG A 47 -18.60 9.09 8.19
CA ARG A 47 -19.03 10.36 8.82
C ARG A 47 -19.20 10.25 10.32
N SER A 48 -19.05 9.06 10.90
CA SER A 48 -19.41 8.76 12.30
C SER A 48 -18.48 9.36 13.36
N GLY A 49 -17.66 10.34 13.01
CA GLY A 49 -16.94 11.19 13.94
C GLY A 49 -15.44 10.93 14.04
N ALA A 50 -14.75 11.87 14.70
CA ALA A 50 -13.29 11.91 14.84
C ALA A 50 -12.66 10.73 15.59
N ALA A 51 -13.45 9.82 16.14
CA ALA A 51 -12.99 8.66 16.89
C ALA A 51 -13.17 7.33 16.14
N SER A 52 -13.56 7.35 14.85
CA SER A 52 -13.70 6.16 14.03
C SER A 52 -12.45 5.88 13.19
N TRP A 53 -12.27 4.63 12.78
CA TRP A 53 -11.27 4.20 11.81
C TRP A 53 -11.99 3.50 10.66
N ALA A 54 -12.72 4.30 9.86
CA ALA A 54 -13.73 3.78 8.93
C ALA A 54 -13.18 3.32 7.58
N TYR A 55 -11.91 3.55 7.30
CA TYR A 55 -11.23 3.09 6.09
C TYR A 55 -9.99 2.25 6.44
N PRO A 56 -9.48 1.41 5.53
CA PRO A 56 -8.29 0.60 5.77
C PRO A 56 -7.11 1.38 6.36
N ASP A 57 -6.84 2.56 5.79
CA ASP A 57 -5.80 3.47 6.25
C ASP A 57 -6.37 4.75 6.88
N HIS A 58 -7.48 4.61 7.64
CA HIS A 58 -8.18 5.62 8.42
C HIS A 58 -9.09 6.52 7.59
N ASP A 59 -8.64 7.07 6.47
CA ASP A 59 -9.39 8.06 5.67
C ASP A 59 -9.07 7.95 4.16
N PRO A 60 -9.80 8.66 3.27
CA PRO A 60 -9.55 8.65 1.83
C PRO A 60 -8.13 8.99 1.39
N SER A 61 -7.37 9.69 2.23
CA SER A 61 -6.00 10.10 1.95
C SER A 61 -4.97 9.06 2.33
N ASN A 62 -5.36 7.95 2.96
CA ASN A 62 -4.48 6.96 3.57
C ASN A 62 -3.54 7.60 4.61
N SER A 63 -4.06 8.54 5.41
CA SER A 63 -3.24 9.30 6.36
C SER A 63 -2.78 8.48 7.56
N ARG A 64 -3.53 7.44 7.95
CA ARG A 64 -3.34 6.65 9.17
C ARG A 64 -3.17 7.51 10.43
N LEU A 65 -3.85 8.67 10.46
CA LEU A 65 -3.82 9.64 11.56
C LEU A 65 -5.13 9.60 12.35
N ALA A 66 -5.12 8.97 13.51
CA ALA A 66 -6.25 9.00 14.43
C ALA A 66 -6.43 10.41 15.02
N THR A 67 -7.60 10.96 14.82
CA THR A 67 -8.01 12.26 15.39
C THR A 67 -8.98 12.05 16.56
N GLY A 68 -9.03 13.01 17.50
CA GLY A 68 -9.97 12.94 18.64
C GLY A 68 -9.67 11.88 19.71
N SER A 69 -8.56 11.14 19.58
CA SER A 69 -8.10 10.20 20.61
C SER A 69 -7.44 10.94 21.79
N PRO A 70 -7.65 10.51 23.04
CA PRO A 70 -6.91 11.04 24.20
C PRO A 70 -5.52 10.41 24.36
N ILE A 71 -5.15 9.41 23.54
CA ILE A 71 -3.83 8.75 23.60
C ILE A 71 -2.76 9.73 23.13
N SER A 72 -1.69 9.88 23.91
CA SER A 72 -0.60 10.81 23.63
C SER A 72 0.70 10.34 24.27
N ALA A 73 1.81 10.96 23.96
CA ALA A 73 3.10 10.70 24.58
C ALA A 73 3.07 10.75 26.13
N ALA A 74 2.17 11.55 26.71
CA ALA A 74 2.06 11.72 28.16
C ALA A 74 1.38 10.56 28.88
N ASN A 75 0.77 9.60 28.16
CA ASN A 75 -0.05 8.55 28.78
C ASN A 75 0.06 7.17 28.10
N LEU A 76 1.02 6.98 27.19
CA LEU A 76 1.27 5.69 26.54
C LEU A 76 1.55 4.57 27.55
N ASP A 77 2.27 4.88 28.62
CA ASP A 77 2.61 3.96 29.71
C ASP A 77 1.40 3.45 30.50
N ARG A 78 0.25 4.08 30.31
CA ARG A 78 -1.03 3.71 30.90
C ARG A 78 -1.87 2.78 30.03
N LEU A 79 -1.47 2.50 28.80
CA LEU A 79 -2.16 1.51 27.97
C LEU A 79 -2.11 0.13 28.61
N ARG A 80 -3.24 -0.56 28.63
CA ARG A 80 -3.37 -1.92 29.17
C ARG A 80 -4.21 -2.77 28.23
N THR A 81 -3.97 -4.08 28.23
CA THR A 81 -4.85 -5.03 27.55
C THR A 81 -6.29 -4.84 28.03
N ALA A 82 -7.20 -4.60 27.11
CA ALA A 82 -8.63 -4.54 27.37
C ALA A 82 -9.30 -5.89 27.11
N TRP A 83 -8.97 -6.49 25.96
CA TRP A 83 -9.47 -7.79 25.55
C TRP A 83 -8.57 -8.40 24.47
N THR A 84 -8.76 -9.70 24.23
CA THR A 84 -8.18 -10.45 23.12
C THR A 84 -9.26 -11.31 22.49
N VAL A 85 -9.19 -11.50 21.15
CA VAL A 85 -10.05 -12.43 20.42
C VAL A 85 -9.15 -13.28 19.53
N ASP A 86 -9.30 -14.58 19.60
CA ASP A 86 -8.53 -15.51 18.79
C ASP A 86 -9.08 -15.59 17.38
N ALA A 87 -8.20 -15.63 16.38
CA ALA A 87 -8.47 -15.85 14.98
C ALA A 87 -7.97 -17.22 14.53
N SER A 88 -8.49 -17.73 13.42
CA SER A 88 -8.09 -19.02 12.85
C SER A 88 -6.91 -18.90 11.89
N GLY A 89 -6.80 -17.75 11.20
CA GLY A 89 -5.73 -17.42 10.24
C GLY A 89 -4.82 -16.30 10.70
N GLY A 90 -3.72 -16.07 9.98
CA GLY A 90 -2.87 -14.89 10.15
C GLY A 90 -3.67 -13.59 10.00
N LEU A 91 -3.08 -12.46 10.37
CA LEU A 91 -3.78 -11.17 10.45
C LEU A 91 -2.99 -10.03 9.77
N PRO A 92 -2.52 -10.17 8.50
CA PRO A 92 -1.89 -9.07 7.77
C PRO A 92 -2.97 -8.09 7.25
N THR A 93 -3.67 -7.46 8.15
CA THR A 93 -4.87 -6.66 7.93
C THR A 93 -4.85 -5.37 8.76
N SER A 94 -5.67 -4.40 8.38
CA SER A 94 -5.98 -3.21 9.19
C SER A 94 -7.41 -3.30 9.71
N PRO A 95 -7.63 -3.43 11.02
CA PRO A 95 -8.98 -3.44 11.59
C PRO A 95 -9.75 -2.16 11.24
N ILE A 96 -11.01 -2.30 10.84
CA ILE A 96 -11.92 -1.18 10.66
C ILE A 96 -12.72 -0.97 11.94
N VAL A 97 -12.86 0.28 12.37
CA VAL A 97 -13.64 0.60 13.57
C VAL A 97 -14.71 1.63 13.24
N VAL A 98 -15.97 1.22 13.33
CA VAL A 98 -17.15 2.06 13.11
C VAL A 98 -18.05 1.98 14.34
N GLY A 99 -18.26 3.12 15.00
CA GLY A 99 -19.05 3.15 16.23
C GLY A 99 -18.47 2.25 17.32
N HIS A 100 -19.15 1.17 17.66
CA HIS A 100 -18.72 0.17 18.63
C HIS A 100 -18.23 -1.13 17.99
N SER A 101 -18.30 -1.28 16.68
CA SER A 101 -17.89 -2.48 15.96
C SER A 101 -16.44 -2.38 15.48
N VAL A 102 -15.71 -3.47 15.65
CA VAL A 102 -14.38 -3.71 15.07
C VAL A 102 -14.51 -4.83 14.07
N PHE A 103 -14.31 -4.52 12.80
CA PHE A 103 -14.37 -5.49 11.71
C PHE A 103 -12.94 -5.91 11.32
N VAL A 104 -12.71 -7.22 11.26
CA VAL A 104 -11.42 -7.83 10.91
C VAL A 104 -11.67 -9.04 10.03
N GLU A 105 -10.88 -9.23 8.98
CA GLU A 105 -10.79 -10.46 8.20
C GLU A 105 -9.44 -11.11 8.49
N ASP A 106 -9.41 -12.44 8.60
CA ASP A 106 -8.18 -13.21 8.77
C ASP A 106 -7.81 -13.98 7.49
N GLN A 107 -6.59 -14.50 7.41
CA GLN A 107 -6.06 -15.18 6.21
C GLN A 107 -6.83 -16.45 5.77
N VAL A 108 -7.72 -16.97 6.57
CA VAL A 108 -8.64 -18.04 6.13
C VAL A 108 -10.00 -17.50 5.69
N GLY A 109 -10.13 -16.16 5.59
CA GLY A 109 -11.32 -15.47 5.09
C GLY A 109 -12.47 -15.47 6.08
N GLU A 110 -12.21 -15.58 7.38
CA GLU A 110 -13.22 -15.37 8.41
C GLU A 110 -13.32 -13.86 8.73
N VAL A 111 -14.51 -13.31 8.65
CA VAL A 111 -14.77 -11.91 9.03
C VAL A 111 -15.41 -11.87 10.39
N PHE A 112 -14.90 -11.01 11.27
CA PHE A 112 -15.38 -10.80 12.63
C PHE A 112 -16.02 -9.43 12.77
N ASP A 113 -17.14 -9.34 13.50
CA ASP A 113 -17.63 -8.12 14.16
C ASP A 113 -17.43 -8.28 15.66
N ILE A 114 -16.58 -7.42 16.23
CA ILE A 114 -16.18 -7.48 17.63
C ILE A 114 -16.60 -6.18 18.32
N ASP A 115 -17.28 -6.26 19.46
CA ASP A 115 -17.58 -5.06 20.26
C ASP A 115 -16.30 -4.44 20.79
N LEU A 116 -16.03 -3.20 20.38
CA LEU A 116 -14.82 -2.44 20.72
C LEU A 116 -14.60 -2.33 22.23
N THR A 117 -15.68 -2.32 23.02
CA THR A 117 -15.61 -2.12 24.47
C THR A 117 -15.30 -3.40 25.22
N THR A 118 -15.90 -4.50 24.83
CA THR A 118 -15.89 -5.75 25.60
C THR A 118 -15.06 -6.86 24.95
N GLY A 119 -14.81 -6.81 23.65
CA GLY A 119 -14.23 -7.89 22.89
C GLY A 119 -15.21 -9.03 22.56
N HIS A 120 -16.50 -8.82 22.84
CA HIS A 120 -17.54 -9.80 22.46
C HIS A 120 -17.67 -9.88 20.96
N VAL A 121 -17.61 -11.09 20.39
CA VAL A 121 -17.85 -11.35 18.96
C VAL A 121 -19.35 -11.37 18.73
N ALA A 122 -19.87 -10.32 18.08
CA ALA A 122 -21.29 -10.20 17.77
C ALA A 122 -21.70 -11.20 16.67
N TRP A 123 -20.87 -11.32 15.64
CA TRP A 123 -20.97 -12.33 14.61
C TRP A 123 -19.60 -12.65 14.00
N LYS A 124 -19.50 -13.83 13.40
CA LYS A 124 -18.36 -14.29 12.61
C LYS A 124 -18.85 -14.98 11.35
N SER A 125 -18.28 -14.64 10.19
CA SER A 125 -18.56 -15.33 8.94
C SER A 125 -17.88 -16.69 8.88
N PRO A 126 -18.36 -17.63 8.04
CA PRO A 126 -17.58 -18.83 7.73
C PRO A 126 -16.30 -18.49 6.98
N SER A 127 -15.29 -19.36 7.08
CA SER A 127 -14.09 -19.29 6.26
C SER A 127 -14.42 -19.35 4.77
N ASN A 128 -13.81 -18.46 3.98
CA ASN A 128 -14.02 -18.33 2.53
C ASN A 128 -12.78 -18.73 1.70
N GLY A 129 -11.76 -19.29 2.32
CA GLY A 129 -10.52 -19.74 1.68
C GLY A 129 -9.31 -18.95 2.14
N TYR A 130 -8.14 -19.50 1.89
CA TYR A 130 -6.86 -18.93 2.33
C TYR A 130 -6.34 -17.91 1.32
N SER A 131 -6.07 -16.68 1.77
CA SER A 131 -5.36 -15.64 1.03
C SER A 131 -3.86 -15.65 1.37
N VAL A 132 -3.01 -15.30 0.40
CA VAL A 132 -1.54 -15.35 0.58
C VAL A 132 -0.97 -14.03 1.06
N GLY A 133 -1.58 -12.92 0.69
CA GLY A 133 -1.07 -11.59 0.95
C GLY A 133 -1.85 -10.81 2.01
N PRO A 134 -1.72 -9.50 2.01
CA PRO A 134 -2.58 -8.63 2.79
C PRO A 134 -4.04 -8.82 2.37
N GLU A 135 -4.91 -8.94 3.35
CA GLU A 135 -6.35 -8.94 3.16
C GLU A 135 -7.00 -8.08 4.23
N GLY A 136 -8.32 -8.07 4.24
CA GLY A 136 -9.10 -7.34 5.23
C GLY A 136 -10.38 -6.81 4.64
N VAL A 137 -11.13 -6.11 5.47
CA VAL A 137 -12.45 -5.60 5.09
C VAL A 137 -12.45 -4.09 4.88
N ALA A 138 -13.40 -3.63 4.06
CA ALA A 138 -13.86 -2.24 4.04
C ALA A 138 -15.31 -2.19 4.52
N VAL A 139 -15.74 -1.05 5.04
CA VAL A 139 -17.11 -0.87 5.56
C VAL A 139 -17.75 0.36 4.94
N GLY A 140 -18.99 0.23 4.53
CA GLY A 140 -19.74 1.34 3.98
C GLY A 140 -21.14 0.94 3.51
N TRP A 141 -22.07 1.87 3.57
CA TRP A 141 -23.43 1.70 3.08
C TRP A 141 -24.18 0.55 3.74
N GLY A 142 -23.91 0.28 5.03
CA GLY A 142 -24.48 -0.82 5.80
C GLY A 142 -23.97 -2.21 5.40
N LYS A 143 -22.79 -2.28 4.79
CA LYS A 143 -22.15 -3.53 4.33
C LYS A 143 -20.69 -3.60 4.78
N VAL A 144 -20.21 -4.83 4.95
CA VAL A 144 -18.80 -5.18 5.13
C VAL A 144 -18.35 -5.89 3.86
N PHE A 145 -17.34 -5.33 3.20
CA PHE A 145 -16.77 -5.88 1.97
C PHE A 145 -15.45 -6.57 2.31
N GLY A 146 -15.29 -7.81 1.91
CA GLY A 146 -14.09 -8.59 2.07
C GLY A 146 -13.73 -9.34 0.80
N VAL A 147 -12.63 -10.08 0.81
CA VAL A 147 -12.12 -10.79 -0.34
C VAL A 147 -11.96 -12.29 -0.05
N THR A 148 -12.16 -13.08 -1.07
CA THR A 148 -11.70 -14.47 -1.14
C THR A 148 -10.51 -14.52 -2.09
N PRO A 149 -9.79 -15.64 -2.23
CA PRO A 149 -8.75 -15.77 -3.24
C PRO A 149 -9.18 -15.42 -4.68
N THR A 150 -10.48 -15.38 -4.97
CA THR A 150 -10.97 -15.17 -6.33
C THR A 150 -12.09 -14.15 -6.48
N SER A 151 -12.69 -13.69 -5.40
CA SER A 151 -13.91 -12.87 -5.43
C SER A 151 -13.88 -11.76 -4.39
N LEU A 152 -14.51 -10.65 -4.73
CA LEU A 152 -14.96 -9.64 -3.78
C LEU A 152 -16.38 -10.00 -3.31
N PHE A 153 -16.67 -9.85 -2.03
CA PHE A 153 -18.00 -10.11 -1.47
C PHE A 153 -18.48 -8.97 -0.57
N ALA A 154 -19.79 -8.91 -0.34
CA ALA A 154 -20.41 -8.04 0.65
C ALA A 154 -21.22 -8.86 1.64
N LEU A 155 -21.06 -8.52 2.92
CA LEU A 155 -21.88 -9.00 4.03
C LEU A 155 -22.76 -7.86 4.54
N ASP A 156 -23.95 -8.19 5.03
CA ASP A 156 -24.77 -7.25 5.82
C ASP A 156 -24.02 -6.90 7.12
N GLU A 157 -23.80 -5.61 7.36
CA GLU A 157 -22.97 -5.12 8.48
C GLU A 157 -23.45 -5.62 9.85
N LYS A 158 -24.77 -5.76 10.04
CA LYS A 158 -25.34 -6.13 11.34
C LYS A 158 -25.37 -7.62 11.62
N THR A 159 -25.44 -8.43 10.56
CA THR A 159 -25.71 -9.86 10.70
C THR A 159 -24.62 -10.76 10.18
N GLY A 160 -23.64 -10.22 9.44
CA GLY A 160 -22.59 -10.99 8.77
C GLY A 160 -23.10 -11.90 7.63
N LYS A 161 -24.36 -11.77 7.21
CA LYS A 161 -24.92 -12.58 6.14
C LYS A 161 -24.47 -12.10 4.77
N LEU A 162 -24.15 -13.03 3.88
CA LEU A 162 -23.76 -12.74 2.51
C LEU A 162 -24.89 -12.00 1.77
N VAL A 163 -24.56 -10.87 1.17
CA VAL A 163 -25.44 -10.06 0.31
C VAL A 163 -25.18 -10.39 -1.15
N TRP A 164 -23.92 -10.32 -1.58
CA TRP A 164 -23.47 -10.69 -2.92
C TRP A 164 -22.01 -11.14 -2.90
N SER A 165 -21.60 -11.86 -3.95
CA SER A 165 -20.21 -12.23 -4.20
C SER A 165 -19.95 -12.17 -5.70
N THR A 166 -18.86 -11.49 -6.11
CA THR A 166 -18.48 -11.27 -7.50
C THR A 166 -17.06 -11.76 -7.74
N ARG A 167 -16.91 -12.70 -8.66
CA ARG A 167 -15.59 -13.16 -9.09
C ARG A 167 -14.88 -12.06 -9.86
N LEU A 168 -13.64 -11.73 -9.47
CA LEU A 168 -12.78 -10.77 -10.15
C LEU A 168 -11.62 -11.43 -10.91
N THR A 169 -11.20 -12.63 -10.49
CA THR A 169 -10.12 -13.34 -11.17
C THR A 169 -10.53 -13.76 -12.58
N ARG A 170 -9.62 -13.56 -13.54
CA ARG A 170 -9.82 -13.80 -14.97
C ARG A 170 -9.11 -15.05 -15.47
N SER A 171 -8.21 -15.60 -14.67
CA SER A 171 -7.43 -16.80 -14.95
C SER A 171 -7.46 -17.76 -13.76
N ALA A 172 -6.78 -18.90 -13.89
CA ALA A 172 -6.55 -19.83 -12.79
C ALA A 172 -5.28 -19.47 -11.97
N THR A 173 -4.54 -18.50 -12.43
CA THR A 173 -3.23 -18.09 -11.88
C THR A 173 -3.23 -16.68 -11.31
N ASP A 174 -4.34 -15.94 -11.44
CA ASP A 174 -4.53 -14.70 -10.71
C ASP A 174 -5.26 -14.93 -9.38
N GLY A 175 -4.99 -14.08 -8.42
CA GLY A 175 -5.57 -14.11 -7.08
C GLY A 175 -5.94 -12.70 -6.59
N ILE A 176 -6.48 -12.63 -5.40
CA ILE A 176 -6.80 -11.39 -4.70
C ILE A 176 -6.11 -11.43 -3.33
N ASP A 177 -5.34 -10.40 -3.02
CA ASP A 177 -4.63 -10.24 -1.76
C ASP A 177 -4.61 -8.75 -1.34
N VAL A 178 -5.75 -8.10 -1.40
CA VAL A 178 -5.91 -6.69 -1.08
C VAL A 178 -7.04 -6.47 -0.08
N GLN A 179 -6.84 -5.58 0.89
CA GLN A 179 -7.93 -5.00 1.65
C GLN A 179 -8.69 -4.03 0.74
N PRO A 180 -9.99 -4.24 0.44
CA PRO A 180 -10.75 -3.40 -0.49
C PRO A 180 -10.94 -1.97 0.02
N GLN A 181 -11.30 -1.04 -0.87
CA GLN A 181 -11.54 0.37 -0.54
C GLN A 181 -12.91 0.82 -1.02
N VAL A 182 -13.72 1.45 -0.14
CA VAL A 182 -14.99 2.06 -0.54
C VAL A 182 -14.76 3.48 -1.05
N VAL A 183 -15.17 3.75 -2.28
CA VAL A 183 -14.97 5.02 -2.99
C VAL A 183 -16.30 5.49 -3.58
N GLY A 184 -17.03 6.32 -2.85
CA GLY A 184 -18.39 6.68 -3.23
C GLY A 184 -19.31 5.45 -3.18
N HIS A 185 -19.95 5.12 -4.30
CA HIS A 185 -20.74 3.89 -4.48
C HIS A 185 -19.97 2.77 -5.18
N GLU A 186 -18.66 2.88 -5.27
CA GLU A 186 -17.78 1.85 -5.82
C GLU A 186 -17.00 1.17 -4.70
N VAL A 187 -16.75 -0.13 -4.83
CA VAL A 187 -15.78 -0.87 -4.03
C VAL A 187 -14.62 -1.24 -4.92
N ILE A 188 -13.44 -0.74 -4.58
CA ILE A 188 -12.22 -0.99 -5.33
C ILE A 188 -11.52 -2.21 -4.75
N ALA A 189 -11.21 -3.16 -5.61
CA ALA A 189 -10.33 -4.28 -5.32
C ALA A 189 -9.36 -4.49 -6.50
N SER A 190 -8.37 -5.34 -6.33
CA SER A 190 -7.38 -5.61 -7.37
C SER A 190 -7.01 -7.08 -7.39
N THR A 191 -6.53 -7.54 -8.54
CA THR A 191 -5.97 -8.88 -8.68
C THR A 191 -4.46 -8.82 -8.83
N VAL A 192 -3.81 -9.92 -8.48
CA VAL A 192 -2.38 -10.13 -8.61
C VAL A 192 -2.14 -11.44 -9.36
N PRO A 193 -1.10 -11.54 -10.20
CA PRO A 193 -0.75 -12.78 -10.87
C PRO A 193 -0.04 -13.75 -9.91
N VAL A 194 -0.76 -14.20 -8.88
CA VAL A 194 -0.26 -15.10 -7.83
C VAL A 194 -1.16 -16.31 -7.71
N SER A 195 -0.65 -17.46 -8.04
CA SER A 195 -1.30 -18.73 -7.72
C SER A 195 -1.03 -19.10 -6.26
N ILE A 196 -2.04 -19.57 -5.54
CA ILE A 196 -1.91 -20.17 -4.20
C ILE A 196 -0.89 -21.33 -4.18
N LYS A 197 -0.57 -21.91 -5.34
CA LYS A 197 0.33 -23.05 -5.50
C LYS A 197 1.74 -22.68 -5.95
N GLY A 198 2.00 -21.44 -6.27
CA GLY A 198 3.28 -20.97 -6.75
C GLY A 198 3.22 -19.49 -7.06
N ILE A 199 4.26 -18.83 -6.68
CA ILE A 199 4.45 -17.43 -6.88
C ILE A 199 4.81 -17.28 -8.35
N TYR A 200 4.16 -16.48 -9.13
CA TYR A 200 4.39 -16.20 -10.53
C TYR A 200 4.42 -17.40 -11.50
N ILE A 201 3.30 -17.58 -12.15
CA ILE A 201 3.23 -18.35 -13.39
C ILE A 201 3.14 -17.35 -14.53
N GLY A 202 3.94 -17.50 -15.59
CA GLY A 202 3.89 -16.64 -16.76
C GLY A 202 2.50 -16.63 -17.41
N GLY A 203 2.16 -15.52 -18.08
CA GLY A 203 0.93 -15.38 -18.85
C GLY A 203 -0.16 -14.55 -18.18
N ASP A 204 0.05 -14.05 -16.99
CA ASP A 204 -0.97 -13.33 -16.23
C ASP A 204 -0.61 -11.88 -15.89
N ARG A 205 -1.61 -11.10 -15.52
CA ARG A 205 -1.50 -9.68 -15.18
C ARG A 205 -2.52 -9.26 -14.14
N GLY A 206 -2.17 -8.23 -13.36
CA GLY A 206 -3.10 -7.65 -12.41
C GLY A 206 -4.13 -6.73 -13.05
N PHE A 207 -5.22 -6.53 -12.32
CA PHE A 207 -6.27 -5.57 -12.65
C PHE A 207 -6.66 -4.79 -11.40
N VAL A 208 -7.09 -3.54 -11.61
CA VAL A 208 -7.80 -2.77 -10.59
C VAL A 208 -9.26 -2.69 -11.03
N ASP A 209 -10.15 -3.20 -10.21
CA ASP A 209 -11.56 -3.34 -10.51
C ASP A 209 -12.42 -2.49 -9.56
N ALA A 210 -13.46 -1.88 -10.10
CA ALA A 210 -14.52 -1.24 -9.34
C ALA A 210 -15.82 -2.01 -9.48
N VAL A 211 -16.44 -2.28 -8.36
CA VAL A 211 -17.71 -3.01 -8.26
C VAL A 211 -18.75 -2.11 -7.61
N ASP A 212 -19.98 -2.13 -8.11
CA ASP A 212 -21.10 -1.42 -7.49
C ASP A 212 -21.37 -1.97 -6.08
N GLU A 213 -21.35 -1.10 -5.08
CA GLU A 213 -21.43 -1.48 -3.66
C GLU A 213 -22.76 -2.18 -3.30
N ASN A 214 -23.82 -1.90 -4.04
CA ASN A 214 -25.15 -2.42 -3.75
C ASN A 214 -25.44 -3.76 -4.44
N THR A 215 -25.00 -3.90 -5.69
CA THR A 215 -25.36 -5.05 -6.55
C THR A 215 -24.24 -6.05 -6.76
N GLY A 216 -22.99 -5.68 -6.49
CA GLY A 216 -21.82 -6.48 -6.83
C GLY A 216 -21.48 -6.47 -8.33
N THR A 217 -22.11 -5.63 -9.15
CA THR A 217 -21.83 -5.55 -10.59
C THR A 217 -20.49 -4.91 -10.85
N LEU A 218 -19.65 -5.55 -11.70
CA LEU A 218 -18.40 -4.94 -12.17
C LEU A 218 -18.73 -3.69 -13.02
N LEU A 219 -18.22 -2.53 -12.60
CA LEU A 219 -18.45 -1.25 -13.26
C LEU A 219 -17.37 -0.92 -14.29
N TRP A 220 -16.13 -1.11 -13.91
CA TRP A 220 -14.95 -0.92 -14.76
C TRP A 220 -13.77 -1.73 -14.25
N GLY A 221 -12.80 -1.99 -15.13
CA GLY A 221 -11.52 -2.61 -14.81
C GLY A 221 -10.39 -1.88 -15.53
N PHE A 222 -9.27 -1.68 -14.84
CA PHE A 222 -8.04 -1.13 -15.38
C PHE A 222 -6.97 -2.21 -15.48
N ASP A 223 -6.46 -2.47 -16.70
CA ASP A 223 -5.32 -3.38 -16.93
C ASP A 223 -4.03 -2.69 -16.47
N THR A 224 -3.36 -3.27 -15.48
CA THR A 224 -2.13 -2.71 -14.91
C THR A 224 -0.89 -2.94 -15.77
N VAL A 225 -1.03 -3.66 -16.89
CA VAL A 225 0.04 -3.93 -17.85
C VAL A 225 -0.30 -3.31 -19.21
N ALA A 226 0.38 -2.23 -19.56
CA ALA A 226 0.18 -1.53 -20.84
C ALA A 226 0.76 -2.29 -22.04
N SER A 227 0.64 -3.61 -22.07
CA SER A 227 1.14 -4.44 -23.16
C SER A 227 0.26 -5.67 -23.37
N PRO A 228 -0.45 -5.78 -24.49
CA PRO A 228 -1.29 -6.96 -24.77
C PRO A 228 -0.50 -8.27 -24.87
N THR A 229 0.82 -8.18 -25.12
CA THR A 229 1.72 -9.33 -25.26
C THR A 229 2.66 -9.49 -24.06
N LEU A 230 2.33 -8.90 -22.90
CA LEU A 230 3.19 -8.93 -21.70
C LEU A 230 4.66 -8.64 -22.07
N TRP A 231 4.87 -7.49 -22.72
CA TRP A 231 6.19 -7.01 -23.16
C TRP A 231 6.94 -7.96 -24.12
N GLY A 232 6.19 -8.72 -24.94
CA GLY A 232 6.74 -9.55 -26.02
C GLY A 232 6.90 -11.04 -25.71
N ASN A 233 6.67 -11.49 -24.47
CA ASN A 233 6.75 -12.91 -24.11
C ASN A 233 5.62 -13.33 -23.15
N PRO A 234 4.38 -13.48 -23.67
CA PRO A 234 3.21 -13.71 -22.85
C PRO A 234 3.15 -15.07 -22.13
N THR A 235 4.02 -16.01 -22.48
CA THR A 235 4.10 -17.32 -21.82
C THR A 235 5.09 -17.37 -20.66
N VAL A 236 5.95 -16.35 -20.56
CA VAL A 236 6.99 -16.25 -19.54
C VAL A 236 6.75 -15.08 -18.60
N ASN A 237 6.32 -13.94 -19.15
CA ASN A 237 6.17 -12.73 -18.38
C ASN A 237 4.81 -12.67 -17.67
N SER A 238 4.78 -11.97 -16.53
CA SER A 238 3.59 -11.62 -15.75
C SER A 238 3.86 -10.37 -14.92
N GLY A 239 2.93 -9.95 -14.07
CA GLY A 239 3.14 -8.86 -13.12
C GLY A 239 2.01 -7.84 -13.08
N GLY A 240 2.29 -6.72 -12.42
CA GLY A 240 1.37 -5.58 -12.35
C GLY A 240 0.25 -5.74 -11.32
N GLY A 241 0.40 -6.55 -10.31
CA GLY A 241 -0.58 -6.64 -9.22
C GLY A 241 -0.72 -5.32 -8.44
N SER A 242 -1.74 -5.24 -7.61
CA SER A 242 -1.88 -4.19 -6.59
C SER A 242 -2.45 -4.83 -5.33
N TRP A 243 -1.80 -4.65 -4.19
CA TRP A 243 -2.10 -5.38 -2.96
C TRP A 243 -2.15 -4.50 -1.72
N TYR A 244 -2.30 -3.16 -1.91
CA TYR A 244 -2.64 -2.22 -0.85
C TYR A 244 -3.80 -1.31 -1.25
N PRO A 245 -4.58 -0.82 -0.27
CA PRO A 245 -5.71 0.07 -0.53
C PRO A 245 -5.27 1.36 -1.24
N PRO A 246 -5.95 1.77 -2.32
CA PRO A 246 -5.65 3.02 -2.99
C PRO A 246 -6.06 4.23 -2.14
N SER A 247 -5.34 5.35 -2.27
CA SER A 247 -5.82 6.64 -1.77
C SER A 247 -6.70 7.33 -2.82
N PHE A 248 -7.65 8.16 -2.39
CA PHE A 248 -8.51 8.87 -3.33
C PHE A 248 -8.90 10.27 -2.84
N SER A 249 -9.19 11.14 -3.80
CA SER A 249 -9.64 12.51 -3.52
C SER A 249 -11.10 12.68 -3.94
N PRO A 250 -12.03 12.79 -2.98
CA PRO A 250 -13.44 13.07 -3.29
C PRO A 250 -13.66 14.38 -4.06
N GLN A 251 -12.76 15.34 -3.90
CA GLN A 251 -12.85 16.66 -4.55
C GLN A 251 -12.40 16.65 -6.00
N SER A 252 -11.33 15.91 -6.32
CA SER A 252 -10.82 15.84 -7.71
C SER A 252 -11.40 14.66 -8.49
N GLY A 253 -12.04 13.69 -7.82
CA GLY A 253 -12.53 12.47 -8.46
C GLY A 253 -11.41 11.56 -8.94
N LEU A 254 -10.21 11.65 -8.35
CA LEU A 254 -9.07 10.82 -8.71
C LEU A 254 -8.78 9.76 -7.64
N LEU A 255 -8.52 8.55 -8.12
CA LEU A 255 -8.02 7.40 -7.39
C LEU A 255 -6.53 7.23 -7.69
N TYR A 256 -5.70 7.10 -6.67
CA TYR A 256 -4.27 6.85 -6.81
C TYR A 256 -3.95 5.43 -6.37
N VAL A 257 -3.44 4.63 -7.28
CA VAL A 257 -3.16 3.21 -7.07
C VAL A 257 -1.68 2.95 -7.24
N GLY A 258 -1.08 2.21 -6.32
CA GLY A 258 0.27 1.70 -6.47
C GLY A 258 0.25 0.36 -7.19
N ILE A 259 1.17 0.17 -8.14
CA ILE A 259 1.29 -1.03 -8.95
C ILE A 259 2.58 -1.76 -8.61
N ALA A 260 2.47 -3.07 -8.45
CA ALA A 260 3.55 -3.97 -8.09
C ALA A 260 4.50 -4.27 -9.28
N ASN A 261 5.49 -5.10 -9.02
CA ASN A 261 6.58 -5.45 -9.90
C ASN A 261 6.16 -6.24 -11.16
N PRO A 262 7.03 -6.27 -12.20
CA PRO A 262 6.94 -7.23 -13.28
C PRO A 262 7.64 -8.54 -12.92
N ALA A 263 7.24 -9.64 -13.53
CA ALA A 263 7.88 -10.96 -13.39
C ALA A 263 8.22 -11.57 -14.77
N PRO A 264 9.17 -12.53 -14.82
CA PRO A 264 9.99 -13.06 -13.73
C PRO A 264 11.02 -12.05 -13.24
N PHE A 265 11.30 -12.05 -11.96
CA PHE A 265 12.40 -11.29 -11.35
C PHE A 265 13.29 -12.27 -10.55
N VAL A 266 14.60 -12.29 -10.64
CA VAL A 266 15.47 -11.47 -11.50
C VAL A 266 15.35 -11.89 -12.97
N GLY A 267 15.08 -13.16 -13.26
CA GLY A 267 14.95 -13.74 -14.58
C GLY A 267 14.73 -15.24 -14.54
N THR A 268 14.97 -15.91 -15.65
CA THR A 268 14.96 -17.37 -15.75
C THR A 268 16.29 -17.87 -16.33
N ALA A 269 16.54 -19.18 -16.32
CA ALA A 269 17.72 -19.76 -16.94
C ALA A 269 17.83 -19.41 -18.45
N GLN A 270 16.68 -19.32 -19.13
CA GLN A 270 16.60 -18.95 -20.54
C GLN A 270 16.67 -17.43 -20.75
N TYR A 271 16.15 -16.66 -19.81
CA TYR A 271 16.03 -15.21 -19.89
C TYR A 271 16.59 -14.55 -18.61
N PRO A 272 17.92 -14.52 -18.42
CA PRO A 272 18.51 -13.91 -17.24
C PRO A 272 18.30 -12.39 -17.24
N ASN A 273 18.31 -11.77 -16.05
CA ASN A 273 18.22 -10.33 -15.87
C ASN A 273 17.00 -9.69 -16.57
N GLY A 274 15.83 -10.28 -16.45
CA GLY A 274 14.60 -9.74 -17.02
C GLY A 274 14.59 -9.64 -18.54
N SER A 275 15.51 -10.33 -19.25
CA SER A 275 15.66 -10.23 -20.72
C SER A 275 14.45 -10.74 -21.51
N SER A 276 13.50 -11.45 -20.88
CA SER A 276 12.20 -11.81 -21.46
C SER A 276 11.25 -10.62 -21.67
N ARG A 277 11.47 -9.51 -20.97
CA ARG A 277 10.60 -8.34 -20.92
C ARG A 277 11.38 -7.02 -21.11
N PRO A 278 12.02 -6.81 -22.28
CA PRO A 278 12.89 -5.67 -22.51
C PRO A 278 12.14 -4.33 -22.43
N GLY A 279 12.86 -3.28 -22.04
CA GLY A 279 12.34 -1.91 -21.94
C GLY A 279 11.54 -1.65 -20.65
N PRO A 280 10.86 -0.50 -20.56
CA PRO A 280 10.01 -0.16 -19.43
C PRO A 280 8.78 -1.07 -19.40
N ASN A 281 8.55 -1.70 -18.28
CA ASN A 281 7.44 -2.66 -18.11
C ASN A 281 6.20 -1.91 -17.57
N LEU A 282 5.60 -1.02 -18.38
CA LEU A 282 4.44 -0.21 -17.97
C LEU A 282 3.20 -1.10 -17.73
N PHE A 283 2.47 -0.88 -16.61
CA PHE A 283 2.62 0.17 -15.57
C PHE A 283 3.19 -0.39 -14.26
N THR A 284 4.00 -1.45 -14.29
CA THR A 284 4.60 -1.99 -13.07
C THR A 284 5.43 -0.94 -12.33
N ASP A 285 5.58 -1.10 -11.01
CA ASP A 285 6.32 -0.20 -10.12
C ASP A 285 5.94 1.28 -10.27
N SER A 286 4.66 1.54 -10.40
CA SER A 286 4.12 2.88 -10.69
C SER A 286 3.08 3.30 -9.68
N THR A 287 2.93 4.61 -9.50
CA THR A 287 1.66 5.20 -9.10
C THR A 287 0.87 5.57 -10.35
N VAL A 288 -0.35 5.08 -10.46
CA VAL A 288 -1.31 5.49 -11.51
C VAL A 288 -2.44 6.31 -10.89
N ALA A 289 -2.86 7.37 -11.59
CA ALA A 289 -4.07 8.12 -11.24
C ALA A 289 -5.19 7.75 -12.20
N LEU A 290 -6.28 7.23 -11.65
CA LEU A 290 -7.45 6.82 -12.39
C LEU A 290 -8.64 7.74 -12.09
N GLN A 291 -9.46 8.00 -13.09
CA GLN A 291 -10.72 8.72 -12.91
C GLN A 291 -11.73 7.79 -12.23
N ILE A 292 -12.20 8.15 -11.05
CA ILE A 292 -13.30 7.45 -10.36
C ILE A 292 -14.54 7.46 -11.25
N GLY A 293 -15.32 6.37 -11.26
CA GLY A 293 -16.50 6.20 -12.11
C GLY A 293 -16.21 5.60 -13.48
N SER A 294 -14.95 5.52 -13.92
CA SER A 294 -14.62 5.00 -15.25
C SER A 294 -13.31 4.22 -15.36
N GLY A 295 -12.45 4.26 -14.35
CA GLY A 295 -11.12 3.62 -14.38
C GLY A 295 -10.16 4.21 -15.44
N LYS A 296 -10.53 5.33 -16.08
CA LYS A 296 -9.70 5.94 -17.12
C LYS A 296 -8.40 6.49 -16.55
N LEU A 297 -7.26 6.08 -17.12
CA LEU A 297 -5.94 6.60 -16.76
C LEU A 297 -5.85 8.11 -17.06
N VAL A 298 -5.44 8.87 -16.05
CA VAL A 298 -5.18 10.32 -16.14
C VAL A 298 -3.69 10.59 -16.27
N TRP A 299 -2.89 9.99 -15.40
CA TRP A 299 -1.44 10.02 -15.45
C TRP A 299 -0.83 8.81 -14.74
N TYR A 300 0.43 8.57 -14.98
CA TYR A 300 1.24 7.62 -14.21
C TYR A 300 2.63 8.19 -13.91
N HIS A 301 3.25 7.64 -12.87
CA HIS A 301 4.65 7.86 -12.53
C HIS A 301 5.31 6.53 -12.23
N GLN A 302 6.23 6.09 -13.08
CA GLN A 302 6.95 4.82 -12.91
C GLN A 302 8.23 5.04 -12.12
N ALA A 303 8.33 4.43 -10.94
CA ALA A 303 9.46 4.56 -10.04
C ALA A 303 10.66 3.73 -10.50
N THR A 304 10.40 2.54 -11.07
CA THR A 304 11.42 1.60 -11.57
C THR A 304 11.00 1.05 -12.94
N PRO A 305 11.53 1.59 -14.07
CA PRO A 305 11.07 1.19 -15.41
C PRO A 305 11.33 -0.26 -15.79
N HIS A 306 12.40 -0.86 -15.29
CA HIS A 306 12.78 -2.26 -15.54
C HIS A 306 13.26 -2.90 -14.24
N ASP A 307 12.32 -3.36 -13.45
CA ASP A 307 12.63 -3.92 -12.15
C ASP A 307 13.16 -5.34 -12.24
N LEU A 308 14.25 -5.60 -11.51
CA LEU A 308 14.88 -6.91 -11.34
C LEU A 308 14.75 -7.46 -9.91
N PHE A 309 14.27 -6.64 -8.96
CA PHE A 309 14.49 -6.90 -7.53
C PHE A 309 13.22 -6.88 -6.68
N ASP A 310 12.05 -7.04 -7.29
CA ASP A 310 10.77 -7.05 -6.57
C ASP A 310 10.49 -5.73 -5.82
N ARG A 311 10.46 -4.60 -6.58
CA ARG A 311 10.42 -3.26 -5.99
C ARG A 311 9.06 -2.79 -5.51
N ASP A 312 7.99 -3.35 -6.01
CA ASP A 312 6.59 -3.12 -5.61
C ASP A 312 6.28 -1.70 -5.12
N PHE A 313 5.92 -0.81 -6.02
CA PHE A 313 5.63 0.59 -5.68
C PHE A 313 4.14 0.78 -5.32
N VAL A 314 3.68 0.10 -4.26
CA VAL A 314 2.27 -0.21 -3.99
C VAL A 314 1.56 0.71 -3.00
N HIS A 315 2.28 1.49 -2.20
CA HIS A 315 1.65 2.41 -1.26
C HIS A 315 1.41 3.78 -1.88
N THR A 316 0.22 4.32 -1.67
CA THR A 316 -0.13 5.70 -2.06
C THR A 316 -0.79 6.45 -0.92
N MET A 317 -0.49 7.74 -0.81
CA MET A 317 -1.17 8.63 0.14
C MET A 317 -1.29 10.05 -0.42
N ILE A 318 -2.27 10.79 0.07
CA ILE A 318 -2.47 12.21 -0.25
C ILE A 318 -2.07 13.04 0.95
N VAL A 319 -1.04 13.85 0.82
CA VAL A 319 -0.51 14.65 1.92
C VAL A 319 -0.83 16.13 1.71
N ARG A 320 -1.54 16.71 2.66
CA ARG A 320 -1.77 18.16 2.70
C ARG A 320 -0.61 18.85 3.40
N VAL A 321 0.15 19.61 2.64
CA VAL A 321 1.29 20.38 3.15
C VAL A 321 0.82 21.78 3.50
N PRO A 322 0.90 22.23 4.76
CA PRO A 322 0.44 23.56 5.18
C PRO A 322 1.27 24.67 4.56
N ALA A 323 0.74 25.88 4.51
CA ALA A 323 1.50 27.07 4.16
C ALA A 323 2.63 27.29 5.19
N ALA A 324 3.84 27.57 4.71
CA ALA A 324 5.00 27.83 5.58
C ALA A 324 6.07 28.63 4.83
N GLY A 325 6.78 29.51 5.53
CA GLY A 325 7.91 30.27 4.98
C GLY A 325 7.58 31.08 3.72
N GLY A 326 6.41 31.71 3.67
CA GLY A 326 5.92 32.47 2.52
C GLY A 326 5.45 31.62 1.34
N ARG A 327 5.48 30.28 1.44
CA ARG A 327 5.00 29.36 0.42
C ARG A 327 3.54 28.96 0.72
N PRO A 328 2.64 28.91 -0.29
CA PRO A 328 1.26 28.52 -0.09
C PRO A 328 1.13 27.04 0.32
N ALA A 329 0.00 26.70 0.91
CA ALA A 329 -0.38 25.29 1.10
C ALA A 329 -0.47 24.57 -0.23
N ARG A 330 -0.12 23.28 -0.26
CA ARG A 330 -0.26 22.42 -1.44
C ARG A 330 -0.63 21.00 -1.06
N THR A 331 -1.10 20.24 -2.03
CA THR A 331 -1.28 18.80 -1.92
C THR A 331 -0.15 18.10 -2.65
N VAL A 332 0.33 16.99 -2.10
CA VAL A 332 1.33 16.09 -2.69
C VAL A 332 0.76 14.69 -2.65
N VAL A 333 0.84 13.96 -3.76
CA VAL A 333 0.65 12.50 -3.75
C VAL A 333 2.00 11.88 -3.47
N VAL A 334 2.05 10.99 -2.49
CA VAL A 334 3.27 10.27 -2.13
C VAL A 334 3.11 8.82 -2.47
N GLY A 335 4.09 8.27 -3.21
CA GLY A 335 4.20 6.85 -3.50
C GLY A 335 5.45 6.26 -2.85
N THR A 336 5.40 4.98 -2.46
CA THR A 336 6.53 4.24 -1.93
C THR A 336 6.31 2.73 -2.01
N GLY A 337 7.36 1.95 -1.76
CA GLY A 337 7.32 0.49 -1.81
C GLY A 337 8.64 -0.17 -1.41
N LYS A 338 8.81 -1.42 -1.81
CA LYS A 338 9.96 -2.27 -1.48
C LYS A 338 11.30 -1.71 -1.98
N SER A 339 11.29 -0.80 -2.96
CA SER A 339 12.50 -0.10 -3.38
C SER A 339 13.18 0.72 -2.28
N GLY A 340 12.53 0.95 -1.15
CA GLY A 340 13.03 1.87 -0.13
C GLY A 340 13.12 3.32 -0.62
N VAL A 341 12.32 3.70 -1.60
CA VAL A 341 12.28 5.05 -2.14
C VAL A 341 10.91 5.66 -1.91
N VAL A 342 10.88 6.88 -1.39
CA VAL A 342 9.67 7.67 -1.21
C VAL A 342 9.67 8.80 -2.24
N ILE A 343 8.58 8.93 -3.01
CA ILE A 343 8.47 9.90 -4.10
C ILE A 343 7.25 10.79 -3.86
N GLY A 344 7.47 12.10 -3.84
CA GLY A 344 6.41 13.09 -3.85
C GLY A 344 6.09 13.53 -5.27
N MET A 345 4.82 13.54 -5.64
CA MET A 345 4.31 13.83 -6.97
C MET A 345 3.26 14.93 -6.95
N ASP A 346 3.17 15.67 -8.04
CA ASP A 346 2.07 16.60 -8.27
C ASP A 346 0.76 15.81 -8.48
N PRO A 347 -0.33 16.10 -7.74
CA PRO A 347 -1.55 15.31 -7.80
C PRO A 347 -2.30 15.38 -9.14
N LYS A 348 -2.03 16.39 -9.98
CA LYS A 348 -2.72 16.59 -11.26
C LYS A 348 -1.99 15.97 -12.44
N THR A 349 -0.66 15.89 -12.36
CA THR A 349 0.20 15.54 -13.49
C THR A 349 1.09 14.33 -13.27
N GLY A 350 1.24 13.85 -12.03
CA GLY A 350 2.20 12.80 -11.68
C GLY A 350 3.67 13.24 -11.73
N THR A 351 3.93 14.52 -12.03
CA THR A 351 5.30 15.03 -12.10
C THR A 351 6.00 14.88 -10.76
N GLN A 352 7.16 14.26 -10.75
CA GLN A 352 7.99 14.10 -9.55
C GLN A 352 8.41 15.45 -8.99
N LEU A 353 8.11 15.71 -7.75
CA LEU A 353 8.50 16.90 -7.00
C LEU A 353 9.81 16.68 -6.23
N TRP A 354 9.96 15.47 -5.68
CA TRP A 354 11.14 15.02 -4.95
C TRP A 354 11.19 13.49 -4.91
N ARG A 355 12.38 12.95 -4.65
CA ARG A 355 12.65 11.52 -4.48
C ARG A 355 13.66 11.34 -3.35
N THR A 356 13.37 10.49 -2.37
CA THR A 356 14.21 10.29 -1.19
C THR A 356 14.38 8.81 -0.92
N PRO A 357 15.59 8.27 -0.92
CA PRO A 357 15.87 6.92 -0.44
C PRO A 357 15.77 6.88 1.10
N VAL A 358 15.25 5.78 1.64
CA VAL A 358 15.12 5.50 3.08
C VAL A 358 15.64 4.09 3.39
N GLY A 359 16.28 3.93 4.54
CA GLY A 359 16.94 2.69 4.91
C GLY A 359 18.31 2.51 4.26
N ILE A 360 18.77 1.27 4.20
CA ILE A 360 20.10 0.91 3.68
C ILE A 360 19.98 0.47 2.21
N HIS A 361 20.79 1.10 1.36
CA HIS A 361 20.86 0.79 -0.08
C HIS A 361 22.23 0.20 -0.43
N LYS A 362 22.20 -0.95 -1.13
CA LYS A 362 23.42 -1.63 -1.63
C LYS A 362 23.10 -2.40 -2.91
N ASN A 363 23.83 -2.10 -3.98
CA ASN A 363 23.70 -2.75 -5.29
C ASN A 363 22.31 -2.66 -5.94
N ASP A 364 21.40 -1.93 -5.36
CA ASP A 364 19.98 -1.83 -5.75
C ASP A 364 19.74 -0.97 -7.00
N SER A 365 20.75 -0.24 -7.46
CA SER A 365 20.75 0.48 -8.73
C SER A 365 21.31 -0.33 -9.91
N MET A 366 21.71 -1.58 -9.69
CA MET A 366 22.19 -2.46 -10.77
C MET A 366 21.06 -2.79 -11.74
N THR A 367 21.38 -2.79 -13.03
CA THR A 367 20.47 -3.16 -14.13
C THR A 367 20.79 -4.54 -14.69
N GLN A 368 21.85 -5.19 -14.19
CA GLN A 368 22.27 -6.52 -14.57
C GLN A 368 23.12 -7.15 -13.46
N LEU A 369 22.90 -8.41 -13.18
CA LEU A 369 23.73 -9.24 -12.31
C LEU A 369 24.62 -10.15 -13.15
N SER A 370 25.88 -10.31 -12.76
CA SER A 370 26.82 -11.26 -13.38
C SER A 370 26.94 -12.57 -12.59
N GLY A 371 26.37 -12.63 -11.40
CA GLY A 371 26.40 -13.77 -10.49
C GLY A 371 25.65 -13.45 -9.20
N PRO A 372 25.77 -14.30 -8.16
CA PRO A 372 25.14 -14.05 -6.86
C PRO A 372 25.52 -12.68 -6.33
N THR A 373 24.55 -11.85 -6.02
CA THR A 373 24.76 -10.46 -5.59
C THR A 373 23.86 -10.14 -4.41
N GLU A 374 24.44 -9.62 -3.33
CA GLU A 374 23.66 -9.09 -2.21
C GLU A 374 23.04 -7.75 -2.59
N ILE A 375 21.73 -7.66 -2.46
CA ILE A 375 20.91 -6.48 -2.75
C ILE A 375 20.26 -5.99 -1.45
N LEU A 376 20.32 -4.69 -1.19
CA LEU A 376 19.54 -3.99 -0.17
C LEU A 376 18.88 -2.74 -0.79
N PRO A 377 17.57 -2.54 -0.53
CA PRO A 377 16.65 -3.49 0.08
C PRO A 377 16.52 -4.77 -0.75
N GLY A 378 16.31 -5.93 -0.11
CA GLY A 378 15.95 -7.19 -0.77
C GLY A 378 14.44 -7.28 -1.00
N THR A 379 13.96 -8.47 -1.40
CA THR A 379 12.56 -8.72 -1.78
C THR A 379 11.54 -8.49 -0.65
N PHE A 380 11.96 -8.61 0.61
CA PHE A 380 11.17 -8.22 1.80
C PHE A 380 11.70 -6.94 2.48
N GLY A 381 12.45 -6.13 1.74
CA GLY A 381 13.04 -4.90 2.25
C GLY A 381 12.26 -3.64 1.88
N GLY A 382 12.85 -2.49 2.21
CA GLY A 382 12.29 -1.17 1.91
C GLY A 382 11.03 -0.83 2.70
N VAL A 383 10.11 -0.08 2.12
CA VAL A 383 8.83 0.30 2.73
C VAL A 383 7.79 -0.76 2.34
N LEU A 384 7.79 -1.86 3.09
CA LEU A 384 6.91 -3.01 2.83
C LEU A 384 5.49 -2.79 3.38
N THR A 385 5.32 -1.93 4.36
CA THR A 385 4.08 -1.78 5.15
C THR A 385 3.53 -0.36 5.09
N PRO A 386 2.22 -0.15 5.37
CA PRO A 386 1.59 1.14 5.18
C PRO A 386 2.30 2.29 5.90
N PRO A 387 2.65 3.35 5.18
CA PRO A 387 3.15 4.60 5.73
C PRO A 387 2.01 5.44 6.33
N ALA A 388 2.35 6.57 6.96
CA ALA A 388 1.36 7.49 7.50
C ALA A 388 1.76 8.95 7.27
N SER A 389 0.83 9.89 7.40
CA SER A 389 1.13 11.32 7.26
C SER A 389 0.34 12.21 8.21
N ALA A 390 1.01 13.24 8.71
CA ALA A 390 0.39 14.28 9.53
C ALA A 390 1.13 15.62 9.37
N HIS A 391 0.38 16.71 9.39
CA HIS A 391 0.93 18.09 9.46
C HIS A 391 1.98 18.43 8.38
N GLY A 392 1.94 17.77 7.23
CA GLY A 392 2.91 17.97 6.15
C GLY A 392 4.18 17.13 6.28
N THR A 393 4.20 16.16 7.18
CA THR A 393 5.27 15.15 7.34
C THR A 393 4.76 13.77 6.94
N VAL A 394 5.60 13.00 6.25
CA VAL A 394 5.39 11.59 5.90
C VAL A 394 6.23 10.73 6.84
N PHE A 395 5.65 9.67 7.36
CA PHE A 395 6.32 8.70 8.24
C PHE A 395 6.30 7.33 7.57
N VAL A 396 7.46 6.73 7.42
CA VAL A 396 7.63 5.39 6.84
C VAL A 396 8.35 4.47 7.80
N ALA A 397 7.96 3.21 7.82
CA ALA A 397 8.72 2.14 8.45
C ALA A 397 9.46 1.39 7.34
N THR A 398 10.77 1.22 7.47
CA THR A 398 11.59 0.56 6.44
C THR A 398 12.33 -0.64 7.01
N LEU A 399 12.35 -1.73 6.24
CA LEU A 399 13.02 -2.97 6.55
C LEU A 399 14.36 -3.01 5.83
N ASN A 400 15.46 -3.13 6.59
CA ASN A 400 16.82 -3.28 6.07
C ASN A 400 17.15 -4.76 5.84
N ALA A 401 16.30 -5.43 5.08
CA ALA A 401 16.38 -6.85 4.75
C ALA A 401 17.26 -7.06 3.52
N PRO A 402 18.43 -7.72 3.64
CA PRO A 402 19.23 -8.10 2.48
C PRO A 402 18.70 -9.36 1.82
N ASP A 403 18.94 -9.46 0.51
CA ASP A 403 18.77 -10.69 -0.24
C ASP A 403 19.97 -10.97 -1.11
N THR A 404 20.26 -12.26 -1.39
CA THR A 404 21.27 -12.64 -2.38
C THR A 404 20.57 -13.15 -3.63
N LEU A 405 20.56 -12.33 -4.67
CA LEU A 405 19.85 -12.59 -5.91
C LEU A 405 20.80 -13.10 -7.01
N TYR A 406 20.24 -13.89 -7.93
CA TYR A 406 20.96 -14.54 -9.04
C TYR A 406 20.35 -14.11 -10.37
N PRO A 407 21.14 -13.91 -11.44
CA PRO A 407 20.65 -13.38 -12.71
C PRO A 407 19.61 -14.26 -13.41
N ASN A 408 19.64 -15.57 -13.15
CA ASN A 408 18.81 -16.60 -13.79
C ASN A 408 17.82 -17.27 -12.83
N GLN A 409 17.55 -16.65 -11.70
CA GLN A 409 16.62 -17.15 -10.70
C GLN A 409 15.27 -16.48 -10.87
N THR A 410 14.21 -17.29 -10.86
CA THR A 410 12.84 -16.83 -10.82
C THR A 410 12.38 -16.88 -9.38
N GLU A 411 12.07 -15.74 -8.82
CA GLU A 411 11.49 -15.56 -7.50
C GLU A 411 12.29 -16.17 -6.34
N TYR A 412 12.72 -15.34 -5.45
CA TYR A 412 13.34 -15.79 -4.23
C TYR A 412 12.81 -14.99 -3.04
N PHE A 413 12.05 -15.68 -2.20
CA PHE A 413 11.64 -15.15 -0.89
C PHE A 413 12.62 -15.64 0.18
N GLY A 414 13.89 -15.31 0.01
CA GLY A 414 14.96 -15.79 0.88
C GLY A 414 15.40 -14.83 1.95
N GLY A 415 14.72 -13.72 2.11
CA GLY A 415 15.01 -12.76 3.18
C GLY A 415 14.94 -13.44 4.55
N LYS A 416 16.01 -13.39 5.30
CA LYS A 416 16.05 -13.93 6.66
C LYS A 416 15.21 -13.04 7.57
N THR A 417 13.91 -13.34 7.70
CA THR A 417 13.05 -12.70 8.68
C THR A 417 13.54 -12.99 10.09
N GLY A 418 13.37 -12.03 11.01
CA GLY A 418 13.71 -12.20 12.43
C GLY A 418 15.13 -11.80 12.84
N THR A 419 15.99 -11.45 11.91
CA THR A 419 17.35 -10.94 12.19
C THR A 419 17.58 -9.53 11.66
N MET A 420 16.57 -8.95 11.06
CA MET A 420 16.62 -7.67 10.35
C MET A 420 16.52 -6.50 11.31
N ARG A 421 17.03 -5.37 10.89
CA ARG A 421 16.94 -4.11 11.64
C ARG A 421 16.18 -3.13 10.78
N GLY A 422 15.15 -2.54 11.35
CA GLY A 422 14.36 -1.54 10.67
C GLY A 422 14.64 -0.13 11.17
N GLU A 423 14.03 0.81 10.48
CA GLU A 423 14.04 2.22 10.81
C GLU A 423 12.63 2.78 10.70
N VAL A 424 12.36 3.85 11.46
CA VAL A 424 11.20 4.72 11.22
C VAL A 424 11.75 6.07 10.83
N VAL A 425 11.34 6.56 9.67
CA VAL A 425 11.86 7.79 9.07
C VAL A 425 10.73 8.80 8.90
N ALA A 426 10.99 10.07 9.26
CA ALA A 426 10.09 11.19 8.98
C ALA A 426 10.66 12.08 7.88
N LEU A 427 9.82 12.41 6.90
CA LEU A 427 10.18 13.22 5.73
C LEU A 427 9.25 14.44 5.64
N ASP A 428 9.82 15.62 5.44
CA ASP A 428 9.07 16.81 5.04
C ASP A 428 8.38 16.57 3.69
N ALA A 429 7.07 16.55 3.65
CA ALA A 429 6.30 16.23 2.44
C ALA A 429 6.42 17.31 1.34
N ARG A 430 6.89 18.51 1.67
CA ARG A 430 7.12 19.58 0.69
C ARG A 430 8.38 19.34 -0.12
N THR A 431 9.44 18.82 0.52
CA THR A 431 10.79 18.77 -0.04
C THR A 431 11.39 17.38 -0.14
N GLY A 432 10.82 16.40 0.55
CA GLY A 432 11.37 15.06 0.72
C GLY A 432 12.55 15.00 1.71
N ARG A 433 12.92 16.09 2.34
CA ARG A 433 14.06 16.11 3.29
C ARG A 433 13.73 15.29 4.52
N THR A 434 14.67 14.44 4.94
CA THR A 434 14.59 13.71 6.21
C THR A 434 14.61 14.69 7.37
N GLU A 435 13.60 14.61 8.24
CA GLU A 435 13.48 15.38 9.47
C GLU A 435 14.16 14.63 10.62
N TRP A 436 13.90 13.34 10.70
CA TRP A 436 14.58 12.42 11.62
C TRP A 436 14.53 11.00 11.08
N ASP A 437 15.44 10.17 11.55
CA ASP A 437 15.58 8.75 11.27
C ASP A 437 15.92 8.02 12.56
N THR A 438 15.12 7.01 12.91
CA THR A 438 15.25 6.27 14.16
C THR A 438 15.35 4.77 13.89
N ARG A 439 16.52 4.21 14.20
CA ARG A 439 16.70 2.75 14.18
C ARG A 439 15.88 2.10 15.29
N ILE A 440 15.20 1.04 14.92
CA ILE A 440 14.43 0.23 15.87
C ILE A 440 14.94 -1.21 15.87
N PRO A 441 14.87 -1.91 17.01
CA PRO A 441 15.28 -3.31 17.08
C PRO A 441 14.17 -4.19 16.51
N GLY A 442 14.43 -4.89 15.40
CA GLY A 442 13.51 -5.81 14.75
C GLY A 442 12.99 -5.31 13.42
N ASP A 443 12.05 -6.07 12.87
CA ASP A 443 11.44 -5.83 11.54
C ASP A 443 10.13 -5.06 11.73
N PRO A 444 10.00 -3.81 11.27
CA PRO A 444 8.81 -2.99 11.50
C PRO A 444 7.66 -3.38 10.55
N THR A 445 7.16 -4.59 10.67
CA THR A 445 6.06 -5.13 9.85
C THR A 445 4.68 -4.63 10.26
N GLY A 446 4.56 -3.96 11.41
CA GLY A 446 3.30 -3.39 11.89
C GLY A 446 2.91 -2.04 11.27
N GLY A 447 3.62 -1.58 10.22
CA GLY A 447 3.36 -0.30 9.57
C GLY A 447 3.52 0.91 10.50
N VAL A 448 2.98 2.05 10.05
CA VAL A 448 2.96 3.27 10.84
C VAL A 448 1.52 3.71 11.11
N THR A 449 1.22 4.05 12.36
CA THR A 449 -0.07 4.62 12.78
C THR A 449 0.19 5.84 13.65
N LEU A 450 -0.49 6.93 13.37
CA LEU A 450 -0.30 8.20 14.08
C LEU A 450 -1.47 8.48 15.03
N VAL A 451 -1.13 8.98 16.22
CA VAL A 451 -2.13 9.48 17.17
C VAL A 451 -1.56 10.67 17.94
N ASN A 452 -2.19 11.84 17.80
CA ASN A 452 -1.72 13.09 18.38
C ASN A 452 -0.24 13.38 18.08
N ASN A 453 0.63 13.28 19.08
CA ASN A 453 2.08 13.52 18.99
C ASN A 453 2.92 12.23 19.00
N VAL A 454 2.30 11.09 18.70
CA VAL A 454 2.91 9.76 18.77
C VAL A 454 2.87 9.08 17.39
N VAL A 455 3.98 8.46 17.04
CA VAL A 455 4.10 7.47 15.97
C VAL A 455 4.07 6.09 16.62
N LEU A 456 3.08 5.27 16.29
CA LEU A 456 3.01 3.87 16.68
C LEU A 456 3.53 3.00 15.53
N THR A 457 4.34 2.00 15.85
CA THR A 457 4.74 0.92 14.95
C THR A 457 4.87 -0.38 15.73
N ALA A 458 4.95 -1.49 15.01
CA ALA A 458 5.16 -2.80 15.65
C ALA A 458 6.09 -3.67 14.81
N THR A 459 6.66 -4.69 15.44
CA THR A 459 7.67 -5.55 14.82
C THR A 459 7.22 -7.00 14.72
N LEU A 460 7.81 -7.72 13.77
CA LEU A 460 7.65 -9.18 13.63
C LEU A 460 8.08 -9.94 14.89
N GLN A 461 8.92 -9.33 15.75
CA GLN A 461 9.33 -9.87 17.06
C GLN A 461 8.32 -9.54 18.17
N GLY A 462 7.18 -8.92 17.84
CA GLY A 462 6.09 -8.63 18.78
C GLY A 462 6.30 -7.37 19.63
N ALA A 463 7.27 -6.52 19.34
CA ALA A 463 7.38 -5.24 20.02
C ALA A 463 6.42 -4.22 19.43
N VAL A 464 5.55 -3.64 20.27
CA VAL A 464 4.78 -2.43 19.94
C VAL A 464 5.54 -1.23 20.48
N LEU A 465 5.82 -0.25 19.63
CA LEU A 465 6.63 0.92 19.95
C LEU A 465 5.82 2.21 19.76
N GLY A 466 6.01 3.15 20.69
CA GLY A 466 5.54 4.52 20.56
C GLY A 466 6.73 5.48 20.50
N LEU A 467 6.82 6.25 19.41
CA LEU A 467 7.87 7.24 19.19
C LEU A 467 7.28 8.66 19.25
N SER A 468 8.11 9.62 19.62
CA SER A 468 7.77 11.04 19.49
C SER A 468 7.62 11.41 18.01
N MET A 469 6.48 11.92 17.60
CA MET A 469 6.26 12.40 16.23
C MET A 469 7.25 13.50 15.83
N ALA A 470 7.63 14.37 16.78
CA ALA A 470 8.52 15.49 16.51
C ALA A 470 10.01 15.13 16.42
N THR A 471 10.46 14.05 17.08
CA THR A 471 11.91 13.77 17.23
C THR A 471 12.31 12.34 16.91
N GLY A 472 11.37 11.44 16.66
CA GLY A 472 11.62 10.01 16.48
C GLY A 472 12.05 9.25 17.75
N LYS A 473 12.23 9.94 18.89
CA LYS A 473 12.66 9.27 20.12
C LYS A 473 11.65 8.20 20.55
N ILE A 474 12.13 6.98 20.81
CA ILE A 474 11.30 5.91 21.39
C ILE A 474 10.91 6.33 22.81
N LEU A 475 9.61 6.44 23.06
CA LEU A 475 9.04 6.88 24.32
C LEU A 475 8.48 5.70 25.12
N TRP A 476 8.04 4.66 24.42
CA TRP A 476 7.31 3.56 25.04
C TRP A 476 7.47 2.28 24.23
N LYS A 477 7.43 1.15 24.93
CA LYS A 477 7.47 -0.19 24.36
C LYS A 477 6.58 -1.12 25.15
N MET A 478 5.85 -2.00 24.45
CA MET A 478 5.10 -3.11 25.03
C MET A 478 5.33 -4.38 24.21
N GLN A 479 5.36 -5.54 24.86
CA GLN A 479 5.49 -6.82 24.19
C GLN A 479 4.11 -7.42 23.95
N ALA A 480 3.81 -7.75 22.69
CA ALA A 480 2.64 -8.49 22.28
C ALA A 480 2.77 -10.00 22.52
N PRO A 481 1.68 -10.76 22.50
CA PRO A 481 1.70 -12.22 22.66
C PRO A 481 2.39 -12.96 21.50
N GLY A 482 2.65 -12.31 20.38
CA GLY A 482 3.33 -12.87 19.22
C GLY A 482 3.86 -11.80 18.29
N GLY A 483 4.43 -12.22 17.16
CA GLY A 483 4.88 -11.32 16.11
C GLY A 483 3.71 -10.60 15.42
N ILE A 484 3.96 -9.38 14.95
CA ILE A 484 2.96 -8.51 14.35
C ILE A 484 3.33 -8.24 12.91
N ASP A 485 2.43 -8.59 11.99
CA ASP A 485 2.48 -8.31 10.56
C ASP A 485 1.23 -7.59 10.04
N GLY A 486 0.32 -7.25 10.94
CA GLY A 486 -0.86 -6.45 10.66
C GLY A 486 -0.74 -5.02 11.20
N TRP A 487 -1.64 -4.14 10.78
CA TRP A 487 -1.49 -2.69 10.98
C TRP A 487 -2.50 -2.18 11.98
N MET A 488 -1.99 -1.46 12.99
CA MET A 488 -2.79 -0.97 14.10
C MET A 488 -3.82 0.08 13.66
N SER A 489 -5.01 -0.01 14.24
CA SER A 489 -6.05 1.00 14.16
C SER A 489 -6.28 1.64 15.52
N VAL A 490 -6.59 2.94 15.54
CA VAL A 490 -6.85 3.68 16.79
C VAL A 490 -8.23 4.29 16.75
N SER A 491 -9.07 3.93 17.73
CA SER A 491 -10.40 4.52 17.89
C SER A 491 -10.63 4.96 19.34
N GLY A 492 -10.86 6.26 19.54
CA GLY A 492 -11.02 6.83 20.86
C GLY A 492 -9.86 6.48 21.80
N ARG A 493 -10.13 5.70 22.83
CA ARG A 493 -9.16 5.29 23.86
C ARG A 493 -8.50 3.94 23.58
N THR A 494 -8.80 3.31 22.45
CA THR A 494 -8.42 1.92 22.13
C THR A 494 -7.51 1.87 20.91
N VAL A 495 -6.44 1.08 21.00
CA VAL A 495 -5.60 0.64 19.89
C VAL A 495 -5.92 -0.82 19.62
N VAL A 496 -6.33 -1.16 18.41
CA VAL A 496 -6.57 -2.54 17.97
C VAL A 496 -5.34 -3.01 17.22
N VAL A 497 -4.74 -4.10 17.68
CA VAL A 497 -3.48 -4.64 17.17
C VAL A 497 -3.72 -6.06 16.64
N PRO A 498 -3.60 -6.28 15.31
CA PRO A 498 -3.62 -7.63 14.75
C PRO A 498 -2.27 -8.31 15.01
N VAL A 499 -2.27 -9.45 15.72
CA VAL A 499 -1.07 -10.20 16.11
C VAL A 499 -1.07 -11.54 15.39
N GLY A 500 -0.68 -11.52 14.11
CA GLY A 500 -0.82 -12.67 13.20
C GLY A 500 0.06 -13.87 13.54
N TYR A 501 1.20 -13.66 14.18
CA TYR A 501 2.12 -14.73 14.60
C TYR A 501 1.98 -15.12 16.08
N ALA A 502 0.90 -14.74 16.75
CA ALA A 502 0.53 -15.36 18.03
C ALA A 502 0.05 -16.81 17.82
N LYS A 503 -0.03 -17.57 18.89
CA LYS A 503 -0.54 -18.96 18.85
C LYS A 503 -1.62 -19.14 19.90
N PRO A 504 -2.91 -19.07 19.51
CA PRO A 504 -3.44 -18.76 18.17
C PRO A 504 -3.16 -17.32 17.74
N PRO A 505 -3.32 -16.98 16.43
CA PRO A 505 -3.36 -15.58 15.96
C PRO A 505 -4.43 -14.81 16.73
N THR A 506 -4.16 -13.55 17.07
CA THR A 506 -4.96 -12.85 18.07
C THR A 506 -5.20 -11.40 17.69
N ILE A 507 -6.45 -10.95 17.73
CA ILE A 507 -6.83 -9.54 17.67
C ILE A 507 -6.73 -9.01 19.11
N TRP A 508 -5.82 -8.06 19.35
CA TRP A 508 -5.47 -7.57 20.66
C TRP A 508 -5.83 -6.10 20.84
N ALA A 509 -6.65 -5.77 21.82
CA ALA A 509 -7.01 -4.40 22.12
C ALA A 509 -6.24 -3.87 23.32
N LEU A 510 -5.56 -2.75 23.11
CA LEU A 510 -4.95 -1.93 24.17
C LEU A 510 -5.85 -0.73 24.45
N ARG A 511 -6.13 -0.46 25.72
CA ARG A 511 -6.98 0.67 26.09
C ARG A 511 -6.35 1.55 27.15
N LEU A 512 -6.50 2.86 26.95
CA LEU A 512 -6.20 3.86 27.96
C LEU A 512 -7.34 3.89 29.00
N PRO A 513 -7.08 3.57 30.27
CA PRO A 513 -8.11 3.60 31.33
C PRO A 513 -8.79 4.98 31.44
N SER A 514 -10.06 5.01 31.83
CA SER A 514 -10.74 6.26 32.14
C SER A 514 -10.00 7.03 33.25
N ALA A 515 -9.97 8.33 33.17
CA ALA A 515 -9.55 9.10 34.35
C ALA A 515 -10.46 8.68 35.52
N ARG A 516 -9.88 8.29 36.65
CA ARG A 516 -10.68 8.12 37.86
C ARG A 516 -11.37 9.46 38.13
N THR A 517 -12.67 9.52 37.98
CA THR A 517 -13.46 10.59 38.58
C THR A 517 -13.15 10.53 40.06
N GLY A 518 -12.46 11.56 40.58
CA GLY A 518 -12.06 11.61 41.97
C GLY A 518 -13.30 11.36 42.84
N ALA A 519 -13.24 10.31 43.65
CA ALA A 519 -14.14 10.16 44.73
C ALA A 519 -14.00 11.44 45.58
N THR A 520 -15.01 12.30 45.57
CA THR A 520 -15.15 13.35 46.56
C THR A 520 -15.11 12.68 47.92
N ALA A 521 -13.97 12.79 48.58
CA ALA A 521 -13.89 12.44 49.98
C ALA A 521 -14.86 13.35 50.74
N SER A 522 -16.03 12.82 51.03
CA SER A 522 -16.95 13.42 52.00
C SER A 522 -16.21 13.45 53.33
N LYS A 523 -15.65 14.61 53.67
CA LYS A 523 -15.29 14.89 55.04
C LYS A 523 -16.58 14.98 55.84
N ARG A 524 -16.81 14.01 56.68
CA ARG A 524 -17.66 14.16 57.88
C ARG A 524 -16.80 14.57 59.07
#